data_20f4f8ec8dd664b1fa5f8edbaa075804
#
_entry.id   20f4f8ec8dd664b1fa5f8edbaa075804
#
_cell.length_a   1.000
_cell.length_b   1.000
_cell.length_c   1.000
_cell.angle_alpha   90.00
_cell.angle_beta   90.00
_cell.angle_gamma   90.00
#
_symmetry.space_group_name_H-M   'P 1'
#
loop_
_entity.id
_entity.type
_entity.pdbx_description
1 polymer ?
#
loop_
_entity_poly.entity_id
_entity_poly.type
_entity_poly.pdbx_seq_one_letter_code
_entity_poly.pdbx_strand_id
1 'polypeptide(L)'
;MPDTSIPRKAWLALVAAGLAMFLVGVDGSIVNVAFPSFRRDFDGVSNAQLSWVLNAYVLVYAALLVVSGRLADRAGRLRVMSIGLTVFVLASIGVAVAPVPSFLIIMRCFQGVGAALITPASMGLVIASWPPERRATAVTLW
;
A
#
# COMPACT_ATOMS: atom_id res chain seq x y z
N MET A 1 -18.57 19.61 -29.70
CA MET A 1 -18.62 18.64 -28.58
C MET A 1 -17.22 18.58 -28.00
N PRO A 2 -17.00 18.74 -26.70
CA PRO A 2 -15.67 18.56 -26.12
C PRO A 2 -15.21 17.11 -26.39
N ASP A 3 -13.96 16.98 -26.81
CA ASP A 3 -13.33 15.67 -27.04
C ASP A 3 -13.29 14.90 -25.73
N THR A 4 -14.17 13.91 -25.60
CA THR A 4 -14.28 13.05 -24.41
C THR A 4 -13.31 11.87 -24.43
N SER A 5 -12.31 11.92 -25.31
CA SER A 5 -11.28 10.89 -25.39
C SER A 5 -10.42 10.90 -24.11
N ILE A 6 -10.26 9.71 -23.53
CA ILE A 6 -9.43 9.56 -22.33
C ILE A 6 -7.96 9.58 -22.76
N PRO A 7 -7.14 10.53 -22.27
CA PRO A 7 -5.77 10.63 -22.70
C PRO A 7 -4.96 9.40 -22.25
N ARG A 8 -3.99 8.99 -23.07
CA ARG A 8 -3.13 7.81 -22.78
C ARG A 8 -2.47 7.90 -21.39
N LYS A 9 -2.13 9.13 -20.95
CA LYS A 9 -1.56 9.36 -19.60
C LYS A 9 -2.52 8.96 -18.48
N ALA A 10 -3.83 9.11 -18.67
CA ALA A 10 -4.83 8.72 -17.67
C ALA A 10 -4.90 7.20 -17.50
N TRP A 11 -4.82 6.45 -18.59
CA TRP A 11 -4.74 4.98 -18.53
C TRP A 11 -3.45 4.49 -17.86
N LEU A 12 -2.31 5.11 -18.17
CA LEU A 12 -1.04 4.78 -17.50
C LEU A 12 -1.10 5.06 -15.99
N ALA A 13 -1.70 6.19 -15.60
CA ALA A 13 -1.90 6.51 -14.18
C ALA A 13 -2.82 5.49 -13.48
N LEU A 14 -3.91 5.06 -14.14
CA LEU A 14 -4.82 4.05 -13.60
C LEU A 14 -4.13 2.69 -13.42
N VAL A 15 -3.39 2.23 -14.44
CA VAL A 15 -2.68 0.95 -14.37
C VAL A 15 -1.60 0.97 -13.28
N ALA A 16 -0.79 2.04 -13.22
CA ALA A 16 0.25 2.16 -12.20
C ALA A 16 -0.33 2.22 -10.78
N ALA A 17 -1.40 3.00 -10.59
CA ALA A 17 -2.09 3.11 -9.32
C ALA A 17 -2.79 1.80 -8.92
N GLY A 18 -3.43 1.12 -9.88
CA GLY A 18 -4.10 -0.16 -9.68
C GLY A 18 -3.11 -1.26 -9.30
N LEU A 19 -1.96 -1.35 -9.98
CA LEU A 19 -0.90 -2.31 -9.63
C LEU A 19 -0.32 -2.06 -8.22
N ALA A 20 -0.11 -0.79 -7.86
CA ALA A 20 0.36 -0.45 -6.52
C ALA A 20 -0.65 -0.86 -5.43
N MET A 21 -1.95 -0.62 -5.66
CA MET A 21 -3.00 -1.05 -4.74
C MET A 21 -3.18 -2.57 -4.71
N PHE A 22 -3.04 -3.24 -5.84
CA PHE A 22 -3.05 -4.70 -5.91
C PHE A 22 -1.95 -5.32 -5.04
N LEU A 23 -0.72 -4.77 -5.10
CA LEU A 23 0.38 -5.21 -4.23
C LEU A 23 0.04 -5.07 -2.74
N VAL A 24 -0.52 -3.93 -2.33
CA VAL A 24 -0.97 -3.69 -0.96
C VAL A 24 -2.06 -4.69 -0.55
N GLY A 25 -3.01 -4.97 -1.42
CA GLY A 25 -4.10 -5.93 -1.17
C GLY A 25 -3.62 -7.38 -1.06
N VAL A 26 -2.70 -7.79 -1.93
CA VAL A 26 -2.10 -9.13 -1.92
C VAL A 26 -1.30 -9.35 -0.64
N ASP A 27 -0.51 -8.36 -0.20
CA ASP A 27 0.26 -8.45 1.05
C ASP A 27 -0.64 -8.75 2.26
N GLY A 28 -1.76 -8.04 2.39
CA GLY A 28 -2.72 -8.29 3.46
C GLY A 28 -3.30 -9.71 3.45
N SER A 29 -3.48 -10.31 2.26
CA SER A 29 -3.97 -11.67 2.09
C SER A 29 -2.90 -12.72 2.37
N ILE A 30 -1.67 -12.50 1.88
CA ILE A 30 -0.54 -13.45 2.05
C ILE A 30 -0.22 -13.68 3.51
N VAL A 31 -0.20 -12.63 4.33
CA VAL A 31 0.13 -12.75 5.75
C VAL A 31 -0.87 -13.62 6.50
N ASN A 32 -2.17 -13.52 6.16
CA ASN A 32 -3.18 -14.40 6.75
C ASN A 32 -2.96 -15.88 6.37
N VAL A 33 -2.54 -16.16 5.14
CA VAL A 33 -2.22 -17.52 4.68
C VAL A 33 -0.90 -18.02 5.29
N ALA A 34 0.08 -17.15 5.47
CA ALA A 34 1.38 -17.49 6.03
C ALA A 34 1.37 -17.66 7.56
N PHE A 35 0.30 -17.27 8.25
CA PHE A 35 0.20 -17.32 9.71
C PHE A 35 0.50 -18.70 10.31
N PRO A 36 -0.01 -19.85 9.77
CA PRO A 36 0.35 -21.18 10.28
C PRO A 36 1.83 -21.54 10.07
N SER A 37 2.49 -21.00 9.03
CA SER A 37 3.91 -21.21 8.77
C SER A 37 4.76 -20.46 9.76
N PHE A 38 4.44 -19.22 10.09
CA PHE A 38 5.14 -18.46 11.14
C PHE A 38 5.14 -19.18 12.50
N ARG A 39 4.06 -19.88 12.84
CA ARG A 39 4.00 -20.71 14.06
C ARG A 39 4.96 -21.89 14.04
N ARG A 40 5.25 -22.44 12.87
CA ARG A 40 6.16 -23.60 12.71
C ARG A 40 7.61 -23.17 12.64
N ASP A 41 7.88 -22.02 12.01
CA ASP A 41 9.24 -21.55 11.74
C ASP A 41 9.86 -20.85 12.96
N PHE A 42 9.02 -20.30 13.87
CA PHE A 42 9.46 -19.61 15.07
C PHE A 42 9.01 -20.38 16.32
N ASP A 43 9.82 -21.35 16.77
CA ASP A 43 9.56 -22.10 17.99
C ASP A 43 9.50 -21.18 19.23
N GLY A 44 8.47 -21.36 20.07
CA GLY A 44 8.30 -20.60 21.31
C GLY A 44 7.70 -19.20 21.18
N VAL A 45 7.25 -18.80 19.98
CA VAL A 45 6.58 -17.50 19.75
C VAL A 45 5.20 -17.48 20.39
N SER A 46 4.93 -16.47 21.22
CA SER A 46 3.64 -16.29 21.85
C SER A 46 2.55 -15.85 20.84
N ASN A 47 1.30 -16.22 21.12
CA ASN A 47 0.16 -15.75 20.31
C ASN A 47 0.07 -14.21 20.23
N ALA A 48 0.54 -13.51 21.27
CA ALA A 48 0.59 -12.06 21.31
C ALA A 48 1.59 -11.51 20.27
N GLN A 49 2.77 -12.09 20.15
CA GLN A 49 3.75 -11.67 19.13
C GLN A 49 3.25 -11.89 17.71
N LEU A 50 2.60 -13.03 17.46
CA LEU A 50 1.99 -13.33 16.17
C LEU A 50 0.86 -12.33 15.83
N SER A 51 0.04 -11.98 16.82
CA SER A 51 -1.00 -10.94 16.62
C SER A 51 -0.39 -9.58 16.30
N TRP A 52 0.77 -9.24 16.88
CA TRP A 52 1.47 -8.01 16.55
C TRP A 52 2.01 -7.96 15.11
N VAL A 53 2.36 -9.10 14.51
CA VAL A 53 2.74 -9.14 13.08
C VAL A 53 1.62 -8.63 12.18
N LEU A 54 0.36 -8.96 12.50
CA LEU A 54 -0.82 -8.47 11.76
C LEU A 54 -1.15 -7.02 12.14
N ASN A 55 -1.25 -6.75 13.43
CA ASN A 55 -1.77 -5.48 13.95
C ASN A 55 -0.82 -4.31 13.72
N ALA A 56 0.50 -4.52 13.77
CA ALA A 56 1.49 -3.46 13.55
C ALA A 56 1.29 -2.77 12.20
N TYR A 57 1.11 -3.53 11.13
CA TYR A 57 0.80 -3.00 9.81
C TYR A 57 -0.48 -2.15 9.80
N VAL A 58 -1.59 -2.71 10.31
CA VAL A 58 -2.90 -2.05 10.29
C VAL A 58 -2.90 -0.77 11.11
N LEU A 59 -2.29 -0.78 12.29
CA LEU A 59 -2.21 0.39 13.17
C LEU A 59 -1.43 1.53 12.53
N VAL A 60 -0.25 1.23 11.98
CA VAL A 60 0.60 2.24 11.32
C VAL A 60 -0.08 2.77 10.06
N TYR A 61 -0.65 1.87 9.25
CA TYR A 61 -1.41 2.24 8.06
C TYR A 61 -2.54 3.20 8.38
N ALA A 62 -3.39 2.86 9.35
CA ALA A 62 -4.54 3.67 9.73
C ALA A 62 -4.12 5.03 10.32
N ALA A 63 -3.10 5.05 11.19
CA ALA A 63 -2.60 6.27 11.82
C ALA A 63 -2.04 7.27 10.79
N LEU A 64 -1.40 6.79 9.73
CA LEU A 64 -0.74 7.64 8.75
C LEU A 64 -1.60 7.99 7.53
N LEU A 65 -2.73 7.32 7.32
CA LEU A 65 -3.55 7.46 6.11
C LEU A 65 -3.94 8.93 5.80
N VAL A 66 -4.43 9.65 6.81
CA VAL A 66 -4.88 11.05 6.64
C VAL A 66 -3.69 11.99 6.40
N VAL A 67 -2.59 11.78 7.13
CA VAL A 67 -1.36 12.59 6.98
C VAL A 67 -0.76 12.38 5.59
N SER A 68 -0.74 11.13 5.12
CA SER A 68 -0.23 10.75 3.80
C SER A 68 -1.04 11.39 2.67
N GLY A 69 -2.36 11.51 2.81
CA GLY A 69 -3.20 12.23 1.86
C GLY A 69 -2.80 13.69 1.72
N ARG A 70 -2.64 14.40 2.86
CA ARG A 70 -2.19 15.79 2.86
C ARG A 70 -0.78 15.96 2.30
N LEU A 71 0.10 15.00 2.56
CA LEU A 71 1.46 14.99 2.01
C LEU A 71 1.42 14.82 0.49
N ALA A 72 0.60 13.91 -0.02
CA ALA A 72 0.44 13.68 -1.46
C ALA A 72 -0.07 14.93 -2.19
N ASP A 73 -0.98 15.67 -1.60
CA ASP A 73 -1.49 16.91 -2.20
C ASP A 73 -0.44 18.03 -2.21
N ARG A 74 0.46 18.10 -1.20
CA ARG A 74 1.51 19.12 -1.09
C ARG A 74 2.79 18.79 -1.87
N ALA A 75 3.27 17.55 -1.76
CA ALA A 75 4.55 17.13 -2.32
C ALA A 75 4.45 16.51 -3.72
N GLY A 76 3.22 16.29 -4.20
CA GLY A 76 2.94 15.69 -5.50
C GLY A 76 2.61 14.19 -5.41
N ARG A 77 1.47 13.82 -5.95
CA ARG A 77 0.87 12.47 -5.82
C ARG A 77 1.75 11.36 -6.37
N LEU A 78 2.32 11.55 -7.57
CA LEU A 78 3.22 10.57 -8.17
C LEU A 78 4.48 10.36 -7.32
N ARG A 79 5.06 11.45 -6.80
CA ARG A 79 6.26 11.38 -5.97
C ARG A 79 6.00 10.62 -4.67
N VAL A 80 4.91 10.95 -3.97
CA VAL A 80 4.55 10.29 -2.69
C VAL A 80 4.21 8.82 -2.92
N MET A 81 3.47 8.49 -3.99
CA MET A 81 3.19 7.11 -4.37
C MET A 81 4.47 6.31 -4.66
N SER A 82 5.42 6.89 -5.38
CA SER A 82 6.70 6.23 -5.70
C SER A 82 7.54 5.99 -4.45
N ILE A 83 7.62 6.95 -3.53
CA ILE A 83 8.30 6.79 -2.24
C ILE A 83 7.60 5.68 -1.43
N GLY A 84 6.28 5.72 -1.35
CA GLY A 84 5.49 4.70 -0.65
C GLY A 84 5.73 3.30 -1.21
N LEU A 85 5.76 3.16 -2.55
CA LEU A 85 6.03 1.89 -3.22
C LEU A 85 7.46 1.38 -2.92
N THR A 86 8.45 2.27 -2.94
CA THR A 86 9.83 1.90 -2.60
C THR A 86 9.93 1.40 -1.16
N VAL A 87 9.37 2.14 -0.20
CA VAL A 87 9.34 1.74 1.21
C VAL A 87 8.63 0.40 1.38
N PHE A 88 7.49 0.22 0.72
CA PHE A 88 6.69 -1.00 0.80
C PHE A 88 7.46 -2.22 0.27
N VAL A 89 8.09 -2.11 -0.91
CA VAL A 89 8.85 -3.21 -1.54
C VAL A 89 10.08 -3.56 -0.70
N LEU A 90 10.84 -2.57 -0.23
CA LEU A 90 12.01 -2.83 0.62
C LEU A 90 11.61 -3.50 1.94
N ALA A 91 10.52 -3.06 2.55
CA ALA A 91 10.01 -3.68 3.76
C ALA A 91 9.48 -5.10 3.50
N SER A 92 8.86 -5.36 2.34
CA SER A 92 8.41 -6.71 1.94
C SER A 92 9.58 -7.67 1.77
N ILE A 93 10.70 -7.21 1.20
CA ILE A 93 11.94 -7.99 1.14
C ILE A 93 12.44 -8.28 2.57
N GLY A 94 12.41 -7.28 3.46
CA GLY A 94 12.76 -7.45 4.86
C GLY A 94 11.90 -8.49 5.58
N VAL A 95 10.58 -8.50 5.32
CA VAL A 95 9.66 -9.54 5.85
C VAL A 95 10.07 -10.93 5.38
N ALA A 96 10.40 -11.07 4.08
CA ALA A 96 10.75 -12.37 3.49
C ALA A 96 12.05 -12.98 4.06
N VAL A 97 12.97 -12.15 4.53
CA VAL A 97 14.26 -12.60 5.11
C VAL A 97 14.32 -12.44 6.62
N ALA A 98 13.20 -12.24 7.30
CA ALA A 98 13.14 -11.95 8.72
C ALA A 98 13.69 -13.13 9.57
N PRO A 99 14.79 -12.93 10.31
CA PRO A 99 15.39 -13.99 11.11
C PRO A 99 14.69 -14.20 12.46
N VAL A 100 13.96 -13.19 12.94
CA VAL A 100 13.28 -13.20 14.25
C VAL A 100 11.95 -12.45 14.18
N PRO A 101 10.96 -12.81 15.02
CA PRO A 101 9.63 -12.21 15.02
C PRO A 101 9.64 -10.68 15.24
N SER A 102 10.54 -10.17 16.08
CA SER A 102 10.65 -8.72 16.34
C SER A 102 11.06 -7.94 15.08
N PHE A 103 11.98 -8.48 14.29
CA PHE A 103 12.39 -7.89 13.02
C PHE A 103 11.21 -7.88 12.03
N LEU A 104 10.46 -8.98 11.97
CA LEU A 104 9.26 -9.10 11.13
C LEU A 104 8.22 -8.03 11.50
N ILE A 105 7.94 -7.81 12.80
CA ILE A 105 7.03 -6.75 13.27
C ILE A 105 7.50 -5.37 12.82
N ILE A 106 8.80 -5.06 12.93
CA ILE A 106 9.37 -3.78 12.49
C ILE A 106 9.17 -3.60 10.99
N MET A 107 9.45 -4.62 10.18
CA MET A 107 9.23 -4.56 8.73
C MET A 107 7.74 -4.38 8.39
N ARG A 108 6.83 -4.98 9.14
CA ARG A 108 5.39 -4.76 9.03
C ARG A 108 4.99 -3.31 9.31
N CYS A 109 5.63 -2.64 10.26
CA CYS A 109 5.42 -1.20 10.46
C CYS A 109 5.84 -0.40 9.22
N PHE A 110 7.00 -0.68 8.63
CA PHE A 110 7.45 0.00 7.40
C PHE A 110 6.54 -0.29 6.20
N GLN A 111 6.02 -1.52 6.06
CA GLN A 111 5.01 -1.81 5.05
C GLN A 111 3.74 -0.98 5.28
N GLY A 112 3.29 -0.81 6.53
CA GLY A 112 2.19 0.06 6.90
C GLY A 112 2.40 1.52 6.49
N VAL A 113 3.63 2.05 6.69
CA VAL A 113 4.02 3.39 6.20
C VAL A 113 3.91 3.47 4.68
N GLY A 114 4.50 2.49 3.97
CA GLY A 114 4.47 2.43 2.50
C GLY A 114 3.04 2.40 1.96
N ALA A 115 2.20 1.52 2.50
CA ALA A 115 0.79 1.38 2.10
C ALA A 115 -0.01 2.65 2.37
N ALA A 116 0.21 3.32 3.51
CA ALA A 116 -0.43 4.58 3.85
C ALA A 116 -0.07 5.70 2.87
N LEU A 117 1.16 5.74 2.36
CA LEU A 117 1.59 6.68 1.34
C LEU A 117 0.98 6.35 -0.04
N ILE A 118 0.90 5.08 -0.41
CA ILE A 118 0.38 4.62 -1.70
C ILE A 118 -1.10 4.93 -1.84
N THR A 119 -1.92 4.58 -0.85
CA THR A 119 -3.39 4.56 -0.98
C THR A 119 -3.98 5.90 -1.37
N PRO A 120 -3.83 7.01 -0.63
CA PRO A 120 -4.41 8.29 -1.01
C PRO A 120 -3.72 8.91 -2.22
N ALA A 121 -2.41 8.69 -2.38
CA ALA A 121 -1.66 9.24 -3.50
C ALA A 121 -2.07 8.60 -4.83
N SER A 122 -2.29 7.28 -4.87
CA SER A 122 -2.73 6.53 -6.05
C SER A 122 -4.14 6.96 -6.49
N MET A 123 -5.08 7.02 -5.55
CA MET A 123 -6.44 7.49 -5.84
C MET A 123 -6.43 8.93 -6.36
N GLY A 124 -5.70 9.83 -5.68
CA GLY A 124 -5.56 11.21 -6.10
C GLY A 124 -4.94 11.36 -7.49
N LEU A 125 -3.94 10.53 -7.83
CA LEU A 125 -3.30 10.51 -9.14
C LEU A 125 -4.31 10.14 -10.24
N VAL A 126 -5.11 9.11 -10.02
CA VAL A 126 -6.17 8.67 -10.94
C VAL A 126 -7.18 9.79 -11.18
N ILE A 127 -7.75 10.37 -10.11
CA ILE A 127 -8.73 11.45 -10.20
C ILE A 127 -8.18 12.68 -10.93
N ALA A 128 -6.90 13.04 -10.70
CA ALA A 128 -6.29 14.19 -11.35
C ALA A 128 -5.97 13.96 -12.84
N SER A 129 -5.79 12.72 -13.25
CA SER A 129 -5.42 12.35 -14.63
C SER A 129 -6.62 12.17 -15.55
N TRP A 130 -7.83 12.02 -15.00
CA TRP A 130 -9.06 11.74 -15.76
C TRP A 130 -9.94 12.99 -15.94
N PRO A 131 -10.65 13.10 -17.07
CA PRO A 131 -11.64 14.16 -17.29
C PRO A 131 -12.71 14.16 -16.21
N PRO A 132 -13.22 15.34 -15.77
CA PRO A 132 -14.18 15.44 -14.67
C PRO A 132 -15.41 14.54 -14.84
N GLU A 133 -15.92 14.41 -16.07
CA GLU A 133 -17.12 13.65 -16.41
C GLU A 133 -16.95 12.14 -16.26
N ARG A 134 -15.70 11.66 -16.27
CA ARG A 134 -15.34 10.23 -16.19
C ARG A 134 -14.61 9.83 -14.92
N ARG A 135 -14.49 10.73 -13.94
CA ARG A 135 -13.81 10.42 -12.66
C ARG A 135 -14.49 9.31 -11.87
N ALA A 136 -15.83 9.26 -11.89
CA ALA A 136 -16.56 8.17 -11.25
C ALA A 136 -16.16 6.81 -11.81
N THR A 137 -16.10 6.69 -13.13
CA THR A 137 -15.63 5.45 -13.80
C THR A 137 -14.19 5.13 -13.44
N ALA A 138 -13.31 6.13 -13.38
CA ALA A 138 -11.91 5.94 -13.01
C ALA A 138 -11.74 5.38 -11.57
N VAL A 139 -12.51 5.91 -10.62
CA VAL A 139 -12.52 5.44 -9.22
C VAL A 139 -13.07 4.02 -9.11
N THR A 140 -14.11 3.69 -9.88
CA THR A 140 -14.68 2.34 -9.89
C THR A 140 -13.68 1.31 -10.43
N LEU A 141 -12.89 1.68 -11.44
CA LEU A 141 -11.87 0.81 -12.01
C LEU A 141 -10.64 0.65 -11.09
N TRP A 142 -10.31 1.69 -10.33
CA TRP A 142 -9.22 1.68 -9.35
C TRP A 142 -9.55 0.85 -8.12
#